data_772a9955c385482794192328cc032bce
#
_entry.id   772a9955c385482794192328cc032bce
#
_cell.length_a   1.000
_cell.length_b   1.000
_cell.length_c   1.000
_cell.angle_alpha   90.00
_cell.angle_beta   90.00
_cell.angle_gamma   90.00
#
_symmetry.space_group_name_H-M   'P 1'
#
loop_
_entity.id
_entity.type
_entity.pdbx_description
1 polymer ?
#
loop_
_entity_poly.entity_id
_entity_poly.type
_entity_poly.pdbx_seq_one_letter_code
_entity_poly.pdbx_strand_id
1 'polypeptide(L)'
;YYDFAYSLATATKKVLNAFNIASLSAFECEDKHNSVCAAGGLLEYLAQTQKRVLGQLTKITVVRDKSFMMLDSATRKNLELISRARDNKRQGSLLWVLDKTKTAMGARTVQHYIEKPLQDSVMINKRLDAVEELVNSRLLRERISDAFSTVRDLERLNGKLAYGNSTPKDLLSISDTLSAL
;
A
#
# COMPACT_ATOMS: atom_id res chain seq x y z
N TYR A 1 -5.14 26.85 -8.86
CA TYR A 1 -4.36 26.37 -7.69
C TYR A 1 -3.72 27.60 -7.05
N TYR A 2 -3.88 27.77 -5.75
CA TYR A 2 -3.34 28.94 -5.03
C TYR A 2 -1.90 28.63 -4.60
N ASP A 3 -0.92 29.39 -5.09
CA ASP A 3 0.51 29.21 -4.79
C ASP A 3 0.79 29.22 -3.29
N PHE A 4 0.02 29.97 -2.50
CA PHE A 4 0.18 30.02 -1.05
C PHE A 4 -0.11 28.68 -0.34
N ALA A 5 -0.89 27.78 -0.95
CA ALA A 5 -1.21 26.48 -0.37
C ALA A 5 0.03 25.57 -0.27
N TYR A 6 1.03 25.81 -1.12
CA TYR A 6 2.29 25.09 -1.17
C TYR A 6 3.42 25.76 -0.38
N SER A 7 3.17 26.91 0.26
CA SER A 7 4.18 27.53 1.13
C SER A 7 4.44 26.63 2.35
N LEU A 8 5.70 26.46 2.76
CA LEU A 8 6.09 25.58 3.86
C LEU A 8 5.32 25.90 5.15
N ALA A 9 5.20 27.20 5.49
CA ALA A 9 4.51 27.62 6.70
C ALA A 9 3.02 27.26 6.70
N THR A 10 2.33 27.48 5.56
CA THR A 10 0.90 27.14 5.42
C THR A 10 0.69 25.63 5.36
N ALA A 11 1.53 24.94 4.60
CA ALA A 11 1.48 23.48 4.48
C ALA A 11 1.71 22.80 5.83
N THR A 12 2.71 23.22 6.60
CA THR A 12 2.98 22.71 7.94
C THR A 12 1.76 22.88 8.85
N LYS A 13 1.18 24.07 8.93
CA LYS A 13 -0.02 24.31 9.75
C LYS A 13 -1.18 23.39 9.35
N LYS A 14 -1.39 23.17 8.05
CA LYS A 14 -2.45 22.29 7.56
C LYS A 14 -2.22 20.84 7.92
N VAL A 15 -0.98 20.35 7.78
CA VAL A 15 -0.62 19.00 8.17
C VAL A 15 -0.81 18.80 9.67
N LEU A 16 -0.30 19.71 10.51
CA LEU A 16 -0.48 19.63 11.95
C LEU A 16 -1.96 19.59 12.37
N ASN A 17 -2.78 20.46 11.77
CA ASN A 17 -4.21 20.52 12.06
C ASN A 17 -4.97 19.29 11.55
N ALA A 18 -4.67 18.80 10.33
CA ALA A 18 -5.38 17.67 9.74
C ALA A 18 -5.15 16.35 10.51
N PHE A 19 -3.97 16.19 11.11
CA PHE A 19 -3.61 15.00 11.87
C PHE A 19 -3.64 15.22 13.39
N ASN A 20 -4.02 16.41 13.86
CA ASN A 20 -4.08 16.79 15.28
C ASN A 20 -2.76 16.49 16.03
N ILE A 21 -1.64 16.91 15.46
CA ILE A 21 -0.30 16.72 16.02
C ILE A 21 0.36 18.06 16.34
N ALA A 22 1.22 18.06 17.36
CA ALA A 22 1.93 19.26 17.80
C ALA A 22 3.17 19.59 16.95
N SER A 23 3.80 18.58 16.36
CA SER A 23 5.04 18.73 15.59
C SER A 23 5.12 17.67 14.47
N LEU A 24 5.82 18.03 13.36
CA LEU A 24 6.13 17.11 12.26
C LEU A 24 7.04 15.96 12.67
N SER A 25 7.76 16.07 13.80
CA SER A 25 8.59 15.01 14.36
C SER A 25 7.79 13.74 14.68
N ALA A 26 6.50 13.87 15.01
CA ALA A 26 5.62 12.73 15.22
C ALA A 26 5.53 11.77 14.01
N PHE A 27 5.80 12.28 12.81
CA PHE A 27 5.80 11.51 11.57
C PHE A 27 7.18 11.46 10.89
N GLU A 28 8.25 11.88 11.57
CA GLU A 28 9.62 11.95 11.01
C GLU A 28 9.71 12.76 9.69
N CYS A 29 8.94 13.86 9.60
CA CYS A 29 8.80 14.68 8.39
C CYS A 29 9.50 16.04 8.47
N GLU A 30 10.22 16.36 9.55
CA GLU A 30 10.81 17.70 9.77
C GLU A 30 11.73 18.15 8.63
N ASP A 31 12.56 17.25 8.12
CA ASP A 31 13.52 17.52 7.04
C ASP A 31 12.92 17.37 5.63
N LYS A 32 11.64 17.04 5.52
CA LYS A 32 10.98 16.73 4.25
C LYS A 32 10.16 17.91 3.70
N HIS A 33 10.77 19.09 3.58
CA HIS A 33 10.07 20.32 3.21
C HIS A 33 9.20 20.19 1.96
N ASN A 34 9.73 19.61 0.88
CA ASN A 34 8.98 19.43 -0.36
C ASN A 34 7.80 18.47 -0.20
N SER A 35 7.97 17.40 0.57
CA SER A 35 6.89 16.43 0.85
C SER A 35 5.80 17.08 1.72
N VAL A 36 6.18 17.88 2.70
CA VAL A 36 5.24 18.64 3.54
C VAL A 36 4.46 19.65 2.72
N CYS A 37 5.13 20.39 1.82
CA CYS A 37 4.48 21.33 0.91
C CYS A 37 3.47 20.62 -0.02
N ALA A 38 3.85 19.49 -0.59
CA ALA A 38 2.96 18.69 -1.44
C ALA A 38 1.76 18.14 -0.65
N ALA A 39 1.99 17.63 0.57
CA ALA A 39 0.92 17.16 1.45
C ALA A 39 -0.05 18.30 1.83
N GLY A 40 0.47 19.47 2.17
CA GLY A 40 -0.35 20.64 2.48
C GLY A 40 -1.21 21.10 1.32
N GLY A 41 -0.66 21.11 0.09
CA GLY A 41 -1.41 21.40 -1.13
C GLY A 41 -2.50 20.37 -1.40
N LEU A 42 -2.21 19.08 -1.21
CA LEU A 42 -3.19 18.01 -1.34
C LEU A 42 -4.32 18.13 -0.31
N LEU A 43 -3.99 18.39 0.96
CA LEU A 43 -4.99 18.61 2.01
C LEU A 43 -5.91 19.80 1.72
N GLU A 44 -5.36 20.88 1.16
CA GLU A 44 -6.17 22.03 0.71
C GLU A 44 -7.14 21.61 -0.39
N TYR A 45 -6.66 20.92 -1.41
CA TYR A 45 -7.50 20.43 -2.49
C TYR A 45 -8.63 19.52 -1.97
N LEU A 46 -8.31 18.60 -1.07
CA LEU A 46 -9.29 17.70 -0.45
C LEU A 46 -10.31 18.49 0.40
N ALA A 47 -9.87 19.50 1.14
CA ALA A 47 -10.77 20.34 1.93
C ALA A 47 -11.78 21.10 1.06
N GLN A 48 -11.36 21.55 -0.11
CA GLN A 48 -12.21 22.27 -1.05
C GLN A 48 -13.19 21.36 -1.80
N THR A 49 -12.75 20.16 -2.15
CA THR A 49 -13.51 19.23 -3.01
C THR A 49 -14.32 18.19 -2.22
N GLN A 50 -13.81 17.73 -1.07
CA GLN A 50 -14.38 16.62 -0.30
C GLN A 50 -14.38 16.91 1.21
N LYS A 51 -15.33 17.70 1.68
CA LYS A 51 -15.42 18.17 3.08
C LYS A 51 -15.43 17.06 4.15
N ARG A 52 -15.72 15.81 3.80
CA ARG A 52 -15.81 14.66 4.75
C ARG A 52 -14.55 13.79 4.85
N VAL A 53 -13.59 13.93 3.95
CA VAL A 53 -12.45 12.98 3.82
C VAL A 53 -11.36 13.23 4.86
N LEU A 54 -11.19 14.47 5.32
CA LEU A 54 -10.08 14.83 6.22
C LEU A 54 -10.12 14.08 7.56
N GLY A 55 -11.30 13.79 8.11
CA GLY A 55 -11.45 13.03 9.35
C GLY A 55 -11.05 11.55 9.27
N GLN A 56 -10.86 11.02 8.07
CA GLN A 56 -10.46 9.62 7.84
C GLN A 56 -8.93 9.45 7.72
N LEU A 57 -8.21 10.55 7.54
CA LEU A 57 -6.75 10.54 7.44
C LEU A 57 -6.18 10.46 8.87
N THR A 58 -5.72 9.29 9.27
CA THR A 58 -5.24 9.05 10.63
C THR A 58 -3.73 9.03 10.75
N LYS A 59 -2.99 8.83 9.64
CA LYS A 59 -1.53 8.65 9.68
C LYS A 59 -0.86 9.12 8.39
N ILE A 60 0.32 9.74 8.54
CA ILE A 60 1.30 9.93 7.46
C ILE A 60 2.40 8.88 7.64
N THR A 61 2.82 8.25 6.57
CA THR A 61 3.96 7.34 6.57
C THR A 61 5.02 7.87 5.62
N VAL A 62 6.22 8.10 6.16
CA VAL A 62 7.38 8.48 5.34
C VAL A 62 7.93 7.25 4.67
N VAL A 63 7.90 7.25 3.35
CA VAL A 63 8.56 6.21 2.55
C VAL A 63 10.04 6.57 2.44
N ARG A 64 10.90 5.72 2.99
CA ARG A 64 12.36 5.88 2.88
C ARG A 64 12.82 5.15 1.62
N ASP A 65 13.20 5.90 0.60
CA ASP A 65 13.66 5.33 -0.69
C ASP A 65 14.86 4.38 -0.53
N LYS A 66 15.67 4.55 0.53
CA LYS A 66 16.85 3.71 0.81
C LYS A 66 16.54 2.25 1.18
N SER A 67 15.27 1.92 1.47
CA SER A 67 14.88 0.56 1.84
C SER A 67 14.61 -0.34 0.64
N PHE A 68 14.44 0.25 -0.54
CA PHE A 68 14.06 -0.46 -1.76
C PHE A 68 15.02 -0.14 -2.92
N MET A 69 15.20 -1.12 -3.79
CA MET A 69 15.90 -0.91 -5.05
C MET A 69 15.08 0.02 -5.95
N MET A 70 15.70 1.12 -6.38
CA MET A 70 15.06 2.06 -7.31
C MET A 70 15.06 1.45 -8.72
N LEU A 71 13.87 1.14 -9.20
CA LEU A 71 13.64 0.69 -10.58
C LEU A 71 12.85 1.78 -11.32
N ASP A 72 13.45 2.38 -12.33
CA ASP A 72 12.73 3.35 -13.18
C ASP A 72 11.67 2.66 -14.04
N SER A 73 10.83 3.46 -14.70
CA SER A 73 9.74 2.95 -15.53
C SER A 73 10.23 2.20 -16.76
N ALA A 74 11.35 2.62 -17.35
CA ALA A 74 11.97 1.98 -18.51
C ALA A 74 12.51 0.61 -18.12
N THR A 75 13.25 0.52 -17.02
CA THR A 75 13.76 -0.75 -16.47
C THR A 75 12.63 -1.72 -16.17
N ARG A 76 11.57 -1.27 -15.46
CA ARG A 76 10.40 -2.13 -15.16
C ARG A 76 9.72 -2.67 -16.42
N LYS A 77 9.58 -1.83 -17.45
CA LYS A 77 8.99 -2.20 -18.74
C LYS A 77 9.90 -3.16 -19.52
N ASN A 78 11.19 -2.86 -19.62
CA ASN A 78 12.14 -3.67 -20.38
C ASN A 78 12.38 -5.06 -19.76
N LEU A 79 12.34 -5.16 -18.43
CA LEU A 79 12.39 -6.43 -17.72
C LEU A 79 11.05 -7.18 -17.69
N GLU A 80 10.00 -6.60 -18.27
CA GLU A 80 8.65 -7.19 -18.30
C GLU A 80 8.16 -7.66 -16.93
N LEU A 81 8.42 -6.85 -15.90
CA LEU A 81 8.13 -7.25 -14.52
C LEU A 81 6.64 -7.46 -14.26
N ILE A 82 5.81 -6.56 -14.76
CA ILE A 82 4.36 -6.54 -14.49
C ILE A 82 3.54 -6.88 -15.75
N SER A 83 4.02 -6.43 -16.90
CA SER A 83 3.39 -6.66 -18.21
C SER A 83 4.44 -6.75 -19.29
N ARG A 84 4.08 -7.40 -20.42
CA ARG A 84 4.96 -7.49 -21.57
C ARG A 84 5.15 -6.12 -22.23
N ALA A 85 6.37 -5.85 -22.68
CA ALA A 85 6.72 -4.59 -23.34
C ALA A 85 5.96 -4.38 -24.66
N ARG A 86 5.67 -5.49 -25.37
CA ARG A 86 5.05 -5.48 -26.72
C ARG A 86 3.58 -5.08 -26.72
N ASP A 87 2.77 -5.62 -25.80
CA ASP A 87 1.31 -5.53 -25.86
C ASP A 87 0.65 -5.20 -24.51
N ASN A 88 1.47 -4.88 -23.50
CA ASN A 88 1.04 -4.56 -22.13
C ASN A 88 0.18 -5.65 -21.47
N LYS A 89 0.17 -6.86 -21.99
CA LYS A 89 -0.55 -7.98 -21.36
C LYS A 89 0.23 -8.51 -20.16
N ARG A 90 -0.48 -8.89 -19.11
CA ARG A 90 0.11 -9.51 -17.92
C ARG A 90 0.71 -10.90 -18.21
N GLN A 91 0.05 -11.67 -19.07
CA GLN A 91 0.50 -13.01 -19.46
C GLN A 91 1.89 -12.96 -20.09
N GLY A 92 2.83 -13.72 -19.55
CA GLY A 92 4.23 -13.77 -19.98
C GLY A 92 5.16 -12.80 -19.22
N SER A 93 4.64 -11.98 -18.29
CA SER A 93 5.47 -11.16 -17.39
C SER A 93 5.97 -11.97 -16.19
N LEU A 94 6.97 -11.43 -15.47
CA LEU A 94 7.46 -12.02 -14.21
C LEU A 94 6.31 -12.18 -13.19
N LEU A 95 5.48 -11.15 -13.04
CA LEU A 95 4.31 -11.18 -12.16
C LEU A 95 3.36 -12.33 -12.51
N TRP A 96 3.12 -12.57 -13.79
CA TRP A 96 2.24 -13.67 -14.22
C TRP A 96 2.77 -15.04 -13.82
N VAL A 97 4.09 -15.23 -13.86
CA VAL A 97 4.73 -16.49 -13.44
C VAL A 97 4.64 -16.69 -11.93
N LEU A 98 4.95 -15.63 -11.16
CA LEU A 98 5.09 -15.70 -9.70
C LEU A 98 3.75 -15.62 -8.95
N ASP A 99 2.75 -14.94 -9.50
CA ASP A 99 1.48 -14.76 -8.81
C ASP A 99 0.63 -16.04 -8.84
N LYS A 100 0.73 -16.79 -7.75
CA LYS A 100 -0.11 -17.95 -7.44
C LYS A 100 -0.99 -17.67 -6.22
N THR A 101 -1.18 -16.40 -5.87
CA THR A 101 -1.94 -16.00 -4.70
C THR A 101 -3.41 -16.37 -4.79
N LYS A 102 -4.05 -16.58 -3.65
CA LYS A 102 -5.49 -16.89 -3.54
C LYS A 102 -6.34 -15.67 -3.24
N THR A 103 -5.72 -14.57 -2.81
CA THR A 103 -6.41 -13.36 -2.40
C THR A 103 -5.98 -12.14 -3.24
N ALA A 104 -6.89 -11.18 -3.43
CA ALA A 104 -6.56 -9.94 -4.12
C ALA A 104 -5.48 -9.12 -3.38
N MET A 105 -5.49 -9.13 -2.04
CA MET A 105 -4.45 -8.51 -1.21
C MET A 105 -3.09 -9.16 -1.43
N GLY A 106 -3.04 -10.48 -1.49
CA GLY A 106 -1.82 -11.24 -1.80
C GLY A 106 -1.27 -10.89 -3.18
N ALA A 107 -2.13 -10.82 -4.21
CA ALA A 107 -1.72 -10.43 -5.56
C ALA A 107 -1.09 -9.03 -5.59
N ARG A 108 -1.69 -8.04 -4.89
CA ARG A 108 -1.11 -6.70 -4.74
C ARG A 108 0.24 -6.73 -4.01
N THR A 109 0.35 -7.55 -2.98
CA THR A 109 1.61 -7.71 -2.22
C THR A 109 2.73 -8.28 -3.09
N VAL A 110 2.46 -9.33 -3.87
CA VAL A 110 3.45 -9.92 -4.80
C VAL A 110 3.87 -8.88 -5.85
N GLN A 111 2.91 -8.16 -6.44
CA GLN A 111 3.22 -7.08 -7.37
C GLN A 111 4.10 -6.01 -6.71
N HIS A 112 3.78 -5.58 -5.50
CA HIS A 112 4.59 -4.61 -4.76
C HIS A 112 6.02 -5.10 -4.49
N TYR A 113 6.20 -6.37 -4.17
CA TYR A 113 7.53 -6.96 -3.95
C TYR A 113 8.38 -6.97 -5.21
N ILE A 114 7.76 -7.19 -6.37
CA ILE A 114 8.44 -7.14 -7.67
C ILE A 114 8.79 -5.71 -8.06
N GLU A 115 7.88 -4.76 -7.86
CA GLU A 115 8.08 -3.36 -8.21
C GLU A 115 9.07 -2.62 -7.29
N LYS A 116 9.15 -3.06 -6.02
CA LYS A 116 9.99 -2.47 -4.98
C LYS A 116 10.78 -3.55 -4.24
N PRO A 117 11.82 -4.12 -4.87
CA PRO A 117 12.67 -5.10 -4.23
C PRO A 117 13.39 -4.52 -3.01
N LEU A 118 13.50 -5.31 -1.95
CA LEU A 118 14.27 -4.91 -0.77
C LEU A 118 15.78 -4.85 -1.07
N GLN A 119 16.49 -3.96 -0.39
CA GLN A 119 17.96 -3.89 -0.39
C GLN A 119 18.57 -4.38 0.93
N ASP A 120 17.81 -4.36 2.01
CA ASP A 120 18.28 -4.81 3.33
C ASP A 120 18.36 -6.34 3.38
N SER A 121 19.57 -6.86 3.52
CA SER A 121 19.82 -8.30 3.59
C SER A 121 19.13 -8.99 4.78
N VAL A 122 18.98 -8.31 5.91
CA VAL A 122 18.30 -8.85 7.09
C VAL A 122 16.81 -9.07 6.78
N MET A 123 16.18 -8.10 6.14
CA MET A 123 14.77 -8.20 5.76
C MET A 123 14.55 -9.21 4.62
N ILE A 124 15.51 -9.32 3.70
CA ILE A 124 15.48 -10.33 2.64
C ILE A 124 15.56 -11.73 3.26
N ASN A 125 16.54 -11.98 4.15
CA ASN A 125 16.70 -13.28 4.78
C ASN A 125 15.47 -13.69 5.60
N LYS A 126 14.85 -12.78 6.36
CA LYS A 126 13.58 -13.07 7.06
C LYS A 126 12.47 -13.55 6.12
N ARG A 127 12.39 -13.00 4.89
CA ARG A 127 11.42 -13.48 3.90
C ARG A 127 11.81 -14.85 3.36
N LEU A 128 13.11 -15.09 3.12
CA LEU A 128 13.61 -16.36 2.64
C LEU A 128 13.40 -17.48 3.68
N ASP A 129 13.64 -17.19 4.97
CA ASP A 129 13.39 -18.13 6.07
C ASP A 129 11.90 -18.56 6.11
N ALA A 130 10.98 -17.62 5.97
CA ALA A 130 9.56 -17.92 5.90
C ALA A 130 9.18 -18.77 4.66
N VAL A 131 9.81 -18.50 3.52
CA VAL A 131 9.63 -19.30 2.30
C VAL A 131 10.17 -20.70 2.50
N GLU A 132 11.36 -20.85 3.09
CA GLU A 132 11.97 -22.15 3.39
C GLU A 132 11.09 -22.99 4.31
N GLU A 133 10.56 -22.41 5.38
CA GLU A 133 9.61 -23.10 6.27
C GLU A 133 8.40 -23.62 5.50
N LEU A 134 7.81 -22.79 4.64
CA LEU A 134 6.66 -23.16 3.83
C LEU A 134 7.02 -24.20 2.74
N VAL A 135 8.21 -24.16 2.17
CA VAL A 135 8.69 -25.17 1.21
C VAL A 135 8.82 -26.53 1.89
N ASN A 136 9.36 -26.54 3.10
CA ASN A 136 9.60 -27.78 3.87
C ASN A 136 8.31 -28.37 4.47
N SER A 137 7.25 -27.56 4.65
CA SER A 137 5.99 -28.02 5.24
C SER A 137 4.83 -27.99 4.25
N ARG A 138 4.62 -29.09 3.53
CA ARG A 138 3.49 -29.23 2.59
C ARG A 138 2.14 -29.07 3.29
N LEU A 139 1.95 -29.69 4.45
CA LEU A 139 0.70 -29.63 5.19
C LEU A 139 0.35 -28.20 5.61
N LEU A 140 1.34 -27.43 6.06
CA LEU A 140 1.15 -26.03 6.42
C LEU A 140 0.72 -25.19 5.21
N ARG A 141 1.36 -25.39 4.06
CA ARG A 141 0.97 -24.69 2.81
C ARG A 141 -0.47 -24.98 2.40
N GLU A 142 -0.89 -26.24 2.48
CA GLU A 142 -2.26 -26.66 2.13
C GLU A 142 -3.26 -26.00 3.07
N ARG A 143 -3.04 -26.04 4.39
CA ARG A 143 -3.89 -25.37 5.38
C ARG A 143 -4.02 -23.86 5.15
N ILE A 144 -2.89 -23.18 4.92
CA ILE A 144 -2.90 -21.73 4.63
C ILE A 144 -3.63 -21.46 3.32
N SER A 145 -3.41 -22.25 2.27
CA SER A 145 -4.08 -22.11 0.99
C SER A 145 -5.60 -22.26 1.11
N ASP A 146 -6.06 -23.22 1.91
CA ASP A 146 -7.48 -23.46 2.16
C ASP A 146 -8.10 -22.30 2.95
N ALA A 147 -7.45 -21.85 4.01
CA ALA A 147 -7.89 -20.67 4.77
C ALA A 147 -8.02 -19.45 3.87
N PHE A 148 -7.02 -19.17 3.02
CA PHE A 148 -7.03 -18.03 2.12
C PHE A 148 -8.09 -18.12 1.00
N SER A 149 -8.61 -19.29 0.69
CA SER A 149 -9.67 -19.43 -0.32
C SER A 149 -10.97 -18.75 0.09
N THR A 150 -11.22 -18.61 1.39
CA THR A 150 -12.41 -17.97 1.97
C THR A 150 -12.20 -16.48 2.27
N VAL A 151 -10.96 -16.00 2.32
CA VAL A 151 -10.61 -14.61 2.64
C VAL A 151 -11.00 -13.67 1.51
N ARG A 152 -11.84 -12.68 1.83
CA ARG A 152 -12.24 -11.62 0.91
C ARG A 152 -11.26 -10.44 0.94
N ASP A 153 -11.43 -9.52 0.00
CA ASP A 153 -10.61 -8.30 -0.09
C ASP A 153 -10.99 -7.32 1.05
N LEU A 154 -10.34 -7.47 2.20
CA LEU A 154 -10.56 -6.64 3.39
C LEU A 154 -10.24 -5.17 3.15
N GLU A 155 -9.22 -4.84 2.35
CA GLU A 155 -8.87 -3.45 2.04
C GLU A 155 -10.03 -2.75 1.32
N ARG A 156 -10.63 -3.42 0.32
CA ARG A 156 -11.76 -2.88 -0.42
C ARG A 156 -13.02 -2.80 0.43
N LEU A 157 -13.28 -3.79 1.26
CA LEU A 157 -14.44 -3.82 2.15
C LEU A 157 -14.32 -2.73 3.22
N ASN A 158 -13.13 -2.57 3.82
CA ASN A 158 -12.87 -1.51 4.80
C ASN A 158 -12.99 -0.11 4.17
N GLY A 159 -12.50 0.06 2.92
CA GLY A 159 -12.72 1.29 2.18
C GLY A 159 -14.21 1.64 2.02
N LYS A 160 -15.06 0.68 1.63
CA LYS A 160 -16.50 0.90 1.54
C LYS A 160 -17.12 1.30 2.88
N LEU A 161 -16.68 0.66 3.97
CA LEU A 161 -17.14 0.96 5.32
C LEU A 161 -16.76 2.39 5.72
N ALA A 162 -15.52 2.78 5.48
CA ALA A 162 -15.02 4.12 5.77
C ALA A 162 -15.76 5.23 5.00
N TYR A 163 -16.15 4.94 3.75
CA TYR A 163 -16.95 5.88 2.93
C TYR A 163 -18.45 5.87 3.24
N GLY A 164 -18.93 4.99 4.13
CA GLY A 164 -20.35 4.86 4.46
C GLY A 164 -21.20 4.22 3.35
N ASN A 165 -20.58 3.56 2.38
CA ASN A 165 -21.25 2.90 1.25
C ASN A 165 -21.28 1.37 1.41
N SER A 166 -21.08 0.87 2.63
CA SER A 166 -21.14 -0.56 2.95
C SER A 166 -22.58 -1.05 3.02
N THR A 167 -22.79 -2.26 2.50
CA THR A 167 -24.05 -2.98 2.65
C THR A 167 -23.96 -3.97 3.82
N PRO A 168 -25.10 -4.46 4.37
CA PRO A 168 -25.07 -5.53 5.38
C PRO A 168 -24.29 -6.78 4.92
N LYS A 169 -24.34 -7.08 3.61
CA LYS A 169 -23.58 -8.19 3.01
C LYS A 169 -22.07 -7.95 3.04
N ASP A 170 -21.62 -6.70 2.87
CA ASP A 170 -20.20 -6.36 3.00
C ASP A 170 -19.71 -6.57 4.45
N LEU A 171 -20.53 -6.24 5.45
CA LEU A 171 -20.23 -6.47 6.87
C LEU A 171 -20.14 -7.97 7.21
N LEU A 172 -21.08 -8.77 6.73
CA LEU A 172 -21.00 -10.23 6.86
C LEU A 172 -19.73 -10.78 6.21
N SER A 173 -19.36 -10.31 5.02
CA SER A 173 -18.13 -10.72 4.35
C SER A 173 -16.86 -10.37 5.14
N ILE A 174 -16.85 -9.25 5.87
CA ILE A 174 -15.76 -8.90 6.80
C ILE A 174 -15.74 -9.89 7.98
N SER A 175 -16.90 -10.13 8.61
CA SER A 175 -17.04 -11.06 9.74
C SER A 175 -16.56 -12.46 9.36
N ASP A 176 -17.03 -13.00 8.25
CA ASP A 176 -16.66 -14.33 7.75
C ASP A 176 -15.17 -14.43 7.47
N THR A 177 -14.59 -13.38 6.88
CA THR A 177 -13.14 -13.33 6.60
C THR A 177 -12.31 -13.31 7.88
N LEU A 178 -12.71 -12.50 8.88
CA LEU A 178 -12.00 -12.44 10.17
C LEU A 178 -12.14 -13.73 10.98
N SER A 179 -13.25 -14.45 10.81
CA SER A 179 -13.47 -15.75 11.46
C SER A 179 -12.68 -16.89 10.82
N ALA A 180 -12.24 -16.72 9.56
CA ALA A 180 -11.47 -17.71 8.82
C ALA A 180 -9.94 -17.56 9.01
N LEU A 181 -9.48 -16.43 9.57
CA LEU A 181 -8.07 -16.12 9.87
C LEU A 181 -7.70 -16.46 11.31
#